data_98c147cd0b66f9ad80bb2e2535b1f4a0
#
_entry.id   98c147cd0b66f9ad80bb2e2535b1f4a0
#
_cell.length_a   1.000
_cell.length_b   1.000
_cell.length_c   1.000
_cell.angle_alpha   90.00
_cell.angle_beta   90.00
_cell.angle_gamma   90.00
#
_symmetry.space_group_name_H-M   'P 1'
#
loop_
_entity.id
_entity.type
_entity.pdbx_description
1 polymer ?
#
loop_
_entity_poly.entity_id
_entity_poly.type
_entity_poly.pdbx_seq_one_letter_code
_entity_poly.pdbx_strand_id
1 'polypeptide(L)'
;MNSFMSWVGGKKALREEIVKRLPLNYGRYIEVFGGGGWVLFHKEPDKFEVYNDFNQNLVNLYRCVKEKPEELIKWLEFSLDSRADFEYMTNRLKDDDLSDCQRAAYYYSLIRYSYASGVDSFGSQPHDMWKNFPLIRAAHARLRNTIIENKDFEKLIGQYDRPISFFYCDPPYYNTEDYYDGGGFGKDDHERLANTLCNIQGKFLLSYNDCPEIRELYQRPGILIEGITRINNIAQRYEGGKQYSEPVSYTHLRAHETDSYL
;
A
#
# COMPACT_ATOMS: atom_id res chain seq x y z
N MET A 1 -11.84 -5.14 -7.55
CA MET A 1 -11.88 -6.31 -6.63
C MET A 1 -11.30 -5.94 -5.26
N ASN A 2 -11.37 -6.82 -4.25
CA ASN A 2 -10.66 -6.62 -2.99
C ASN A 2 -9.19 -7.04 -3.12
N SER A 3 -8.31 -6.44 -2.29
CA SER A 3 -6.96 -6.97 -2.09
C SER A 3 -7.02 -8.41 -1.54
N PHE A 4 -6.03 -9.22 -1.88
CA PHE A 4 -5.90 -10.60 -1.39
C PHE A 4 -5.41 -10.69 0.05
N MET A 5 -5.00 -9.55 0.65
CA MET A 5 -4.51 -9.49 2.01
C MET A 5 -4.99 -8.24 2.76
N SER A 6 -4.95 -8.30 4.08
CA SER A 6 -5.01 -7.14 4.96
C SER A 6 -3.60 -6.55 5.12
N TRP A 7 -3.52 -5.25 5.38
CA TRP A 7 -2.25 -4.55 5.56
C TRP A 7 -2.43 -3.40 6.55
N VAL A 8 -1.43 -3.16 7.40
CA VAL A 8 -1.42 -2.02 8.32
C VAL A 8 -1.51 -0.73 7.51
N GLY A 9 -2.35 0.22 7.92
CA GLY A 9 -2.57 1.46 7.17
C GLY A 9 -3.33 1.30 5.84
N GLY A 10 -3.73 0.07 5.46
CA GLY A 10 -4.36 -0.20 4.16
C GLY A 10 -5.65 0.60 3.92
N LYS A 11 -5.80 1.14 2.73
CA LYS A 11 -6.87 2.07 2.33
C LYS A 11 -8.20 1.41 1.96
N LYS A 12 -8.51 0.24 2.54
CA LYS A 12 -9.77 -0.50 2.26
C LYS A 12 -11.02 0.39 2.37
N ALA A 13 -11.10 1.22 3.41
CA ALA A 13 -12.26 2.06 3.65
C ALA A 13 -12.29 3.34 2.79
N LEU A 14 -11.14 3.78 2.29
CA LEU A 14 -10.99 5.04 1.55
C LEU A 14 -10.79 4.83 0.05
N ARG A 15 -10.58 3.60 -0.40
CA ARG A 15 -10.26 3.29 -1.80
C ARG A 15 -11.24 3.86 -2.82
N GLU A 16 -12.54 3.88 -2.49
CA GLU A 16 -13.59 4.43 -3.36
C GLU A 16 -13.43 5.95 -3.51
N GLU A 17 -13.17 6.64 -2.40
CA GLU A 17 -12.94 8.07 -2.39
C GLU A 17 -11.63 8.46 -3.09
N ILE A 18 -10.60 7.63 -2.95
CA ILE A 18 -9.33 7.80 -3.65
C ILE A 18 -9.54 7.61 -5.16
N VAL A 19 -10.22 6.55 -5.58
CA VAL A 19 -10.45 6.27 -7.01
C VAL A 19 -11.28 7.34 -7.68
N LYS A 20 -12.28 7.92 -7.02
CA LYS A 20 -13.05 9.08 -7.54
C LYS A 20 -12.20 10.33 -7.81
N ARG A 21 -11.05 10.45 -7.15
CA ARG A 21 -10.11 11.58 -7.27
C ARG A 21 -8.97 11.34 -8.24
N LEU A 22 -8.91 10.17 -8.87
CA LEU A 22 -7.95 9.92 -9.93
C LEU A 22 -8.23 10.88 -11.10
N PRO A 23 -7.21 11.48 -11.71
CA PRO A 23 -7.41 12.33 -12.87
C PRO A 23 -7.96 11.52 -14.04
N LEU A 24 -8.82 12.14 -14.87
CA LEU A 24 -9.41 11.45 -16.02
C LEU A 24 -8.38 11.15 -17.12
N ASN A 25 -7.31 11.95 -17.19
CA ASN A 25 -6.33 11.93 -18.27
C ASN A 25 -4.94 11.57 -17.74
N TYR A 26 -4.63 10.27 -17.63
CA TYR A 26 -3.28 9.75 -17.44
C TYR A 26 -3.10 8.48 -18.31
N GLY A 27 -1.86 8.17 -18.65
CA GLY A 27 -1.55 6.98 -19.46
C GLY A 27 -0.77 5.91 -18.69
N ARG A 28 -0.29 6.25 -17.49
CA ARG A 28 0.51 5.37 -16.62
C ARG A 28 0.08 5.54 -15.17
N TYR A 29 -0.24 4.46 -14.50
CA TYR A 29 -0.53 4.42 -13.06
C TYR A 29 0.66 3.83 -12.30
N ILE A 30 1.16 4.54 -11.31
CA ILE A 30 2.27 4.09 -10.47
C ILE A 30 1.85 4.17 -9.00
N GLU A 31 1.70 3.03 -8.32
CA GLU A 31 1.48 2.94 -6.88
C GLU A 31 2.84 2.84 -6.20
N VAL A 32 3.28 3.94 -5.55
CA VAL A 32 4.67 4.13 -5.09
C VAL A 32 4.93 3.40 -3.77
N PHE A 33 3.97 3.42 -2.85
CA PHE A 33 3.96 2.73 -1.57
C PHE A 33 2.80 1.75 -1.59
N GLY A 34 3.03 0.57 -2.15
CA GLY A 34 1.94 -0.32 -2.54
C GLY A 34 1.22 -0.98 -1.38
N GLY A 35 1.96 -1.44 -0.36
CA GLY A 35 1.38 -2.13 0.78
C GLY A 35 0.40 -3.22 0.36
N GLY A 36 -0.81 -3.17 0.88
CA GLY A 36 -1.88 -4.09 0.51
C GLY A 36 -2.49 -3.90 -0.88
N GLY A 37 -2.08 -2.89 -1.67
CA GLY A 37 -2.56 -2.63 -3.04
C GLY A 37 -4.05 -2.31 -3.13
N TRP A 38 -4.65 -1.75 -2.09
CA TRP A 38 -6.10 -1.56 -2.04
C TRP A 38 -6.64 -0.67 -3.15
N VAL A 39 -5.89 0.33 -3.60
CA VAL A 39 -6.29 1.21 -4.70
C VAL A 39 -6.06 0.50 -6.03
N LEU A 40 -4.90 -0.12 -6.24
CA LEU A 40 -4.58 -0.90 -7.43
C LEU A 40 -5.64 -1.99 -7.72
N PHE A 41 -6.03 -2.75 -6.70
CA PHE A 41 -7.03 -3.83 -6.86
C PHE A 41 -8.46 -3.30 -7.03
N HIS A 42 -8.76 -2.11 -6.52
CA HIS A 42 -10.12 -1.57 -6.58
C HIS A 42 -10.43 -0.86 -7.90
N LYS A 43 -9.48 -0.08 -8.41
CA LYS A 43 -9.64 0.63 -9.69
C LYS A 43 -9.67 -0.32 -10.89
N GLU A 44 -10.21 0.14 -12.01
CA GLU A 44 -10.11 -0.58 -13.28
C GLU A 44 -8.65 -0.66 -13.74
N PRO A 45 -8.24 -1.78 -14.38
CA PRO A 45 -6.90 -1.94 -14.89
C PRO A 45 -6.55 -0.91 -15.97
N ASP A 46 -5.36 -0.31 -15.86
CA ASP A 46 -4.78 0.51 -16.91
C ASP A 46 -3.86 -0.31 -17.83
N LYS A 47 -3.57 0.23 -19.01
CA LYS A 47 -2.63 -0.41 -19.95
C LYS A 47 -1.21 -0.47 -19.41
N PHE A 48 -0.84 0.46 -18.55
CA PHE A 48 0.47 0.53 -17.93
C PHE A 48 0.31 0.78 -16.42
N GLU A 49 0.69 -0.19 -15.62
CA GLU A 49 0.61 -0.13 -14.17
C GLU A 49 1.92 -0.59 -13.53
N VAL A 50 2.34 0.11 -12.50
CA VAL A 50 3.48 -0.26 -11.65
C VAL A 50 2.99 -0.34 -10.21
N TYR A 51 3.31 -1.44 -9.55
CA TYR A 51 3.23 -1.60 -8.11
C TYR A 51 4.66 -1.59 -7.56
N ASN A 52 4.91 -0.79 -6.56
CA ASN A 52 6.18 -0.75 -5.87
C ASN A 52 5.98 -0.79 -4.36
N ASP A 53 6.90 -1.43 -3.68
CA ASP A 53 7.06 -1.30 -2.24
C ASP A 53 8.54 -1.45 -1.87
N PHE A 54 8.95 -0.87 -0.75
CA PHE A 54 10.31 -0.99 -0.26
C PHE A 54 10.54 -2.32 0.47
N ASN A 55 9.50 -2.91 1.08
CA ASN A 55 9.58 -4.16 1.80
C ASN A 55 9.79 -5.35 0.84
N GLN A 56 10.99 -5.94 0.91
CA GLN A 56 11.39 -7.04 0.03
C GLN A 56 10.52 -8.28 0.18
N ASN A 57 10.10 -8.63 1.40
CA ASN A 57 9.23 -9.79 1.63
C ASN A 57 7.84 -9.57 1.02
N LEU A 58 7.33 -8.35 1.11
CA LEU A 58 6.06 -7.98 0.49
C LEU A 58 6.15 -8.05 -1.04
N VAL A 59 7.20 -7.47 -1.61
CA VAL A 59 7.41 -7.52 -3.07
C VAL A 59 7.62 -8.95 -3.56
N ASN A 60 8.36 -9.78 -2.82
CA ASN A 60 8.48 -11.20 -3.12
C ASN A 60 7.13 -11.91 -3.12
N LEU A 61 6.27 -11.62 -2.12
CA LEU A 61 4.91 -12.15 -2.09
C LEU A 61 4.10 -11.75 -3.34
N TYR A 62 4.14 -10.48 -3.74
CA TYR A 62 3.46 -10.00 -4.96
C TYR A 62 3.98 -10.69 -6.22
N ARG A 63 5.29 -10.91 -6.33
CA ARG A 63 5.89 -11.67 -7.44
C ARG A 63 5.41 -13.11 -7.47
N CYS A 64 5.38 -13.80 -6.32
CA CYS A 64 4.87 -15.16 -6.24
C CYS A 64 3.39 -15.25 -6.57
N VAL A 65 2.56 -14.33 -6.08
CA VAL A 65 1.14 -14.24 -6.46
C VAL A 65 0.99 -14.03 -7.97
N LYS A 66 1.80 -13.15 -8.57
CA LYS A 66 1.75 -12.88 -10.00
C LYS A 66 2.22 -14.07 -10.86
N GLU A 67 3.29 -14.74 -10.49
CA GLU A 67 3.98 -15.70 -11.36
C GLU A 67 3.74 -17.15 -11.00
N LYS A 68 3.57 -17.46 -9.71
CA LYS A 68 3.52 -18.83 -9.18
C LYS A 68 2.38 -19.02 -8.15
N PRO A 69 1.13 -18.61 -8.44
CA PRO A 69 0.05 -18.62 -7.45
C PRO A 69 -0.26 -19.99 -6.88
N GLU A 70 -0.21 -21.05 -7.69
CA GLU A 70 -0.52 -22.41 -7.23
C GLU A 70 0.62 -23.01 -6.37
N GLU A 71 1.87 -22.66 -6.66
CA GLU A 71 3.00 -23.05 -5.80
C GLU A 71 2.91 -22.36 -4.44
N LEU A 72 2.57 -21.06 -4.43
CA LEU A 72 2.32 -20.32 -3.18
C LEU A 72 1.18 -20.94 -2.37
N ILE A 73 0.04 -21.23 -3.03
CA ILE A 73 -1.12 -21.86 -2.39
C ILE A 73 -0.75 -23.22 -1.79
N LYS A 74 0.02 -24.03 -2.50
CA LYS A 74 0.49 -25.34 -2.02
C LYS A 74 1.28 -25.23 -0.72
N TRP A 75 2.11 -24.21 -0.56
CA TRP A 75 2.82 -23.94 0.70
C TRP A 75 1.86 -23.50 1.82
N LEU A 76 0.83 -22.70 1.48
CA LEU A 76 -0.17 -22.21 2.43
C LEU A 76 -1.15 -23.28 2.90
N GLU A 77 -1.39 -24.36 2.12
CA GLU A 77 -2.24 -25.48 2.52
C GLU A 77 -1.77 -26.17 3.79
N PHE A 78 -0.47 -26.14 4.06
CA PHE A 78 0.16 -26.78 5.23
C PHE A 78 0.46 -25.77 6.36
N SER A 79 0.01 -24.52 6.25
CA SER A 79 0.22 -23.51 7.29
C SER A 79 -0.75 -23.74 8.45
N LEU A 80 -0.21 -23.89 9.66
CA LEU A 80 -1.00 -24.02 10.87
C LEU A 80 -1.19 -22.65 11.54
N ASP A 81 -2.41 -22.40 12.00
CA ASP A 81 -2.74 -21.25 12.84
C ASP A 81 -2.34 -21.56 14.29
N SER A 82 -1.05 -21.49 14.56
CA SER A 82 -0.48 -21.76 15.88
C SER A 82 0.63 -20.75 16.23
N ARG A 83 0.79 -20.48 17.53
CA ARG A 83 1.86 -19.61 18.01
C ARG A 83 3.25 -20.19 17.70
N ALA A 84 3.42 -21.49 17.86
CA ALA A 84 4.70 -22.15 17.58
C ALA A 84 5.12 -22.02 16.11
N ASP A 85 4.17 -22.20 15.17
CA ASP A 85 4.45 -22.01 13.75
C ASP A 85 4.66 -20.52 13.39
N PHE A 86 3.94 -19.61 14.05
CA PHE A 86 4.17 -18.17 13.89
C PHE A 86 5.60 -17.79 14.28
N GLU A 87 6.07 -18.22 15.44
CA GLU A 87 7.45 -17.99 15.91
C GLU A 87 8.49 -18.68 15.01
N TYR A 88 8.20 -19.91 14.57
CA TYR A 88 9.04 -20.63 13.61
C TYR A 88 9.18 -19.85 12.29
N MET A 89 8.08 -19.45 11.67
CA MET A 89 8.09 -18.70 10.41
C MET A 89 8.80 -17.34 10.56
N THR A 90 8.58 -16.63 11.68
CA THR A 90 9.26 -15.35 11.98
C THR A 90 10.79 -15.54 12.03
N ASN A 91 11.26 -16.61 12.62
CA ASN A 91 12.70 -16.89 12.67
C ASN A 91 13.24 -17.32 11.31
N ARG A 92 12.51 -18.19 10.59
CA ARG A 92 12.92 -18.67 9.26
C ARG A 92 13.01 -17.55 8.20
N LEU A 93 12.23 -16.50 8.32
CA LEU A 93 12.34 -15.37 7.38
C LEU A 93 13.69 -14.64 7.45
N LYS A 94 14.49 -14.86 8.49
CA LYS A 94 15.85 -14.33 8.63
C LYS A 94 16.90 -15.11 7.83
N ASP A 95 16.54 -16.32 7.37
CA ASP A 95 17.45 -17.24 6.70
C ASP A 95 17.40 -17.01 5.17
N ASP A 96 18.54 -17.20 4.51
CA ASP A 96 18.68 -16.97 3.07
C ASP A 96 18.40 -18.22 2.21
N ASP A 97 18.14 -19.39 2.85
CA ASP A 97 17.96 -20.67 2.15
C ASP A 97 16.52 -20.95 1.70
N LEU A 98 15.57 -20.07 2.00
CA LEU A 98 14.18 -20.23 1.60
C LEU A 98 13.99 -19.99 0.10
N SER A 99 13.19 -20.84 -0.56
CA SER A 99 12.69 -20.51 -1.90
C SER A 99 11.77 -19.29 -1.86
N ASP A 100 11.64 -18.60 -3.00
CA ASP A 100 10.77 -17.41 -3.10
C ASP A 100 9.34 -17.70 -2.64
N CYS A 101 8.75 -18.83 -3.08
CA CYS A 101 7.39 -19.20 -2.71
C CYS A 101 7.26 -19.62 -1.24
N GLN A 102 8.27 -20.27 -0.66
CA GLN A 102 8.29 -20.61 0.75
C GLN A 102 8.37 -19.34 1.61
N ARG A 103 9.28 -18.42 1.29
CA ARG A 103 9.40 -17.09 1.92
C ARG A 103 8.09 -16.32 1.82
N ALA A 104 7.48 -16.29 0.63
CA ALA A 104 6.19 -15.64 0.39
C ALA A 104 5.06 -16.25 1.23
N ALA A 105 5.00 -17.59 1.33
CA ALA A 105 4.00 -18.28 2.14
C ALA A 105 4.16 -17.98 3.64
N TYR A 106 5.39 -18.01 4.16
CA TYR A 106 5.64 -17.65 5.55
C TYR A 106 5.25 -16.21 5.83
N TYR A 107 5.67 -15.27 4.99
CA TYR A 107 5.34 -13.86 5.17
C TYR A 107 3.82 -13.61 5.09
N TYR A 108 3.13 -14.25 4.14
CA TYR A 108 1.67 -14.17 4.04
C TYR A 108 0.97 -14.74 5.27
N SER A 109 1.43 -15.88 5.78
CA SER A 109 0.90 -16.50 7.01
C SER A 109 1.10 -15.59 8.22
N LEU A 110 2.26 -14.95 8.36
CA LEU A 110 2.50 -13.98 9.44
C LEU A 110 1.53 -12.79 9.34
N ILE A 111 1.31 -12.23 8.15
CA ILE A 111 0.31 -11.16 7.95
C ILE A 111 -1.09 -11.62 8.40
N ARG A 112 -1.48 -12.87 8.06
CA ARG A 112 -2.83 -13.39 8.32
C ARG A 112 -3.06 -13.78 9.78
N TYR A 113 -2.03 -14.27 10.45
CA TYR A 113 -2.10 -14.77 11.83
C TYR A 113 -1.69 -13.73 12.87
N SER A 114 -1.14 -12.58 12.46
CA SER A 114 -0.74 -11.52 13.38
C SER A 114 -1.91 -10.65 13.84
N TYR A 115 -1.73 -10.05 15.02
CA TYR A 115 -2.63 -9.00 15.49
C TYR A 115 -2.59 -7.80 14.54
N ALA A 116 -3.75 -7.34 14.09
CA ALA A 116 -3.91 -6.21 13.19
C ALA A 116 -3.07 -6.25 11.90
N SER A 117 -2.59 -7.43 11.49
CA SER A 117 -1.70 -7.62 10.33
C SER A 117 -0.32 -6.97 10.47
N GLY A 118 0.13 -6.71 11.71
CA GLY A 118 1.40 -6.01 12.00
C GLY A 118 2.65 -6.89 11.90
N VAL A 119 2.49 -8.20 11.69
CA VAL A 119 3.59 -9.20 11.58
C VAL A 119 4.37 -9.45 12.89
N ASP A 120 4.24 -8.59 13.90
CA ASP A 120 5.04 -8.61 15.13
C ASP A 120 4.55 -9.60 16.18
N SER A 121 3.25 -9.85 16.27
CA SER A 121 2.66 -10.66 17.35
C SER A 121 1.51 -11.53 16.86
N PHE A 122 1.46 -12.76 17.40
CA PHE A 122 0.40 -13.71 17.08
C PHE A 122 -0.98 -13.22 17.55
N GLY A 123 -1.95 -13.21 16.63
CA GLY A 123 -3.26 -12.58 16.84
C GLY A 123 -4.28 -13.37 17.63
N SER A 124 -4.03 -14.64 17.99
CA SER A 124 -4.91 -15.53 18.77
C SER A 124 -6.37 -15.59 18.29
N GLN A 125 -6.65 -15.25 17.03
CA GLN A 125 -7.98 -15.35 16.42
C GLN A 125 -7.94 -16.41 15.32
N PRO A 126 -8.84 -17.40 15.33
CA PRO A 126 -8.87 -18.43 14.29
C PRO A 126 -8.98 -17.82 12.90
N HIS A 127 -8.10 -18.24 12.01
CA HIS A 127 -8.10 -17.79 10.62
C HIS A 127 -8.12 -18.99 9.67
N ASP A 128 -9.16 -19.04 8.81
CA ASP A 128 -9.29 -20.04 7.77
C ASP A 128 -8.49 -19.62 6.53
N MET A 129 -7.30 -20.17 6.36
CA MET A 129 -6.40 -19.86 5.24
C MET A 129 -7.01 -20.21 3.88
N TRP A 130 -7.84 -21.25 3.79
CA TRP A 130 -8.48 -21.69 2.55
C TRP A 130 -9.37 -20.65 1.91
N LYS A 131 -9.98 -19.76 2.72
CA LYS A 131 -10.79 -18.63 2.23
C LYS A 131 -9.99 -17.59 1.43
N ASN A 132 -8.66 -17.61 1.56
CA ASN A 132 -7.79 -16.68 0.86
C ASN A 132 -7.37 -17.17 -0.54
N PHE A 133 -7.42 -18.48 -0.81
CA PHE A 133 -6.94 -19.03 -2.07
C PHE A 133 -7.67 -18.47 -3.31
N PRO A 134 -9.00 -18.33 -3.32
CA PRO A 134 -9.68 -17.66 -4.42
C PRO A 134 -9.24 -16.21 -4.62
N LEU A 135 -8.89 -15.48 -3.53
CA LEU A 135 -8.41 -14.11 -3.60
C LEU A 135 -7.00 -14.05 -4.20
N ILE A 136 -6.12 -15.00 -3.87
CA ILE A 136 -4.78 -15.12 -4.46
C ILE A 136 -4.88 -15.36 -5.97
N ARG A 137 -5.75 -16.26 -6.42
CA ARG A 137 -5.99 -16.53 -7.85
C ARG A 137 -6.56 -15.32 -8.58
N ALA A 138 -7.49 -14.60 -7.96
CA ALA A 138 -8.04 -13.37 -8.51
C ALA A 138 -6.97 -12.27 -8.60
N ALA A 139 -6.11 -12.15 -7.59
CA ALA A 139 -4.98 -11.22 -7.59
C ALA A 139 -3.96 -11.57 -8.69
N HIS A 140 -3.65 -12.86 -8.88
CA HIS A 140 -2.83 -13.32 -10.00
C HIS A 140 -3.37 -12.80 -11.34
N ALA A 141 -4.66 -13.02 -11.60
CA ALA A 141 -5.28 -12.56 -12.84
C ALA A 141 -5.20 -11.04 -13.00
N ARG A 142 -5.40 -10.28 -11.90
CA ARG A 142 -5.35 -8.81 -11.89
C ARG A 142 -3.94 -8.27 -12.13
N LEU A 143 -2.91 -8.93 -11.60
CA LEU A 143 -1.52 -8.48 -11.66
C LEU A 143 -0.79 -8.86 -12.97
N ARG A 144 -1.42 -9.59 -13.90
CA ARG A 144 -0.76 -10.11 -15.11
C ARG A 144 0.02 -9.04 -15.89
N ASN A 145 -0.53 -7.84 -16.03
CA ASN A 145 0.07 -6.74 -16.77
C ASN A 145 0.70 -5.66 -15.86
N THR A 146 0.71 -5.86 -14.54
CA THR A 146 1.31 -4.91 -13.59
C THR A 146 2.80 -5.20 -13.43
N ILE A 147 3.64 -4.19 -13.56
CA ILE A 147 5.07 -4.26 -13.27
C ILE A 147 5.24 -4.24 -11.75
N ILE A 148 6.04 -5.16 -11.21
CA ILE A 148 6.33 -5.24 -9.77
C ILE A 148 7.77 -4.75 -9.55
N GLU A 149 7.92 -3.64 -8.83
CA GLU A 149 9.19 -3.04 -8.48
C GLU A 149 9.48 -3.15 -6.98
N ASN A 150 10.76 -3.08 -6.62
CA ASN A 150 11.22 -3.00 -5.24
C ASN A 150 12.30 -1.91 -5.18
N LYS A 151 11.86 -0.67 -5.12
CA LYS A 151 12.75 0.49 -5.22
C LYS A 151 12.42 1.53 -4.16
N ASP A 152 13.44 2.30 -3.79
CA ASP A 152 13.25 3.57 -3.12
C ASP A 152 12.33 4.47 -3.97
N PHE A 153 11.43 5.22 -3.29
CA PHE A 153 10.40 6.02 -3.95
C PHE A 153 10.95 7.08 -4.90
N GLU A 154 12.06 7.75 -4.54
CA GLU A 154 12.66 8.79 -5.36
C GLU A 154 13.22 8.21 -6.67
N LYS A 155 13.91 7.07 -6.57
CA LYS A 155 14.42 6.36 -7.76
C LYS A 155 13.28 5.85 -8.64
N LEU A 156 12.22 5.33 -8.03
CA LEU A 156 11.04 4.87 -8.75
C LEU A 156 10.37 6.03 -9.49
N ILE A 157 10.07 7.11 -8.77
CA ILE A 157 9.39 8.29 -9.35
C ILE A 157 10.24 8.83 -10.51
N GLY A 158 11.53 9.06 -10.31
CA GLY A 158 12.42 9.54 -11.39
C GLY A 158 12.46 8.63 -12.61
N GLN A 159 12.41 7.30 -12.42
CA GLN A 159 12.39 6.34 -13.53
C GLN A 159 11.10 6.40 -14.37
N TYR A 160 9.96 6.59 -13.71
CA TYR A 160 8.64 6.52 -14.36
C TYR A 160 8.02 7.88 -14.66
N ASP A 161 8.65 9.00 -14.27
CA ASP A 161 8.12 10.34 -14.49
C ASP A 161 8.04 10.71 -15.98
N ARG A 162 6.84 11.01 -16.43
CA ARG A 162 6.48 11.48 -17.76
C ARG A 162 5.24 12.36 -17.63
N PRO A 163 4.94 13.26 -18.56
CA PRO A 163 3.74 14.10 -18.51
C PRO A 163 2.42 13.33 -18.38
N ILE A 164 2.38 12.07 -18.83
CA ILE A 164 1.22 11.18 -18.75
C ILE A 164 1.23 10.26 -17.52
N SER A 165 2.24 10.36 -16.65
CA SER A 165 2.34 9.53 -15.45
C SER A 165 1.49 10.08 -14.33
N PHE A 166 0.87 9.15 -13.60
CA PHE A 166 0.14 9.45 -12.38
C PHE A 166 0.67 8.58 -11.25
N PHE A 167 1.12 9.23 -10.18
CA PHE A 167 1.68 8.59 -8.99
C PHE A 167 0.66 8.62 -7.86
N TYR A 168 0.26 7.44 -7.37
CA TYR A 168 -0.44 7.31 -6.12
C TYR A 168 0.55 7.02 -5.01
N CYS A 169 0.57 7.87 -3.97
CA CYS A 169 1.49 7.80 -2.85
C CYS A 169 0.71 7.68 -1.54
N ASP A 170 1.03 6.66 -0.75
CA ASP A 170 0.50 6.40 0.58
C ASP A 170 1.66 6.01 1.51
N PRO A 171 2.57 6.96 1.80
CA PRO A 171 3.76 6.69 2.59
C PRO A 171 3.41 6.44 4.06
N PRO A 172 4.36 5.94 4.88
CA PRO A 172 4.24 5.98 6.32
C PRO A 172 3.84 7.37 6.81
N TYR A 173 2.89 7.46 7.73
CA TYR A 173 2.38 8.73 8.21
C TYR A 173 3.36 9.41 9.16
N TYR A 174 3.34 10.72 9.17
CA TYR A 174 4.18 11.54 10.06
C TYR A 174 3.95 11.17 11.54
N ASN A 175 5.01 10.88 12.27
CA ASN A 175 5.06 10.34 13.62
C ASN A 175 4.53 8.90 13.78
N THR A 176 4.41 8.13 12.70
CA THR A 176 4.04 6.71 12.75
C THR A 176 4.96 5.84 11.89
N GLU A 177 6.13 6.35 11.53
CA GLU A 177 7.11 5.71 10.65
C GLU A 177 7.53 4.34 11.19
N ASP A 178 7.68 4.22 12.53
CA ASP A 178 8.09 3.00 13.23
C ASP A 178 7.06 1.85 13.17
N TYR A 179 5.83 2.11 12.71
CA TYR A 179 4.81 1.06 12.56
C TYR A 179 4.99 0.18 11.33
N TYR A 180 5.91 0.54 10.44
CA TYR A 180 6.12 -0.18 9.20
C TYR A 180 7.41 -0.99 9.25
N ASP A 181 7.25 -2.32 9.21
CA ASP A 181 8.36 -3.26 9.15
C ASP A 181 9.18 -3.04 7.86
N GLY A 182 10.51 -2.97 8.01
CA GLY A 182 11.42 -2.80 6.88
C GLY A 182 12.17 -1.47 6.79
N GLY A 183 11.93 -0.51 7.68
CA GLY A 183 12.86 0.59 8.00
C GLY A 183 13.31 1.49 6.86
N GLY A 184 12.54 1.62 5.79
CA GLY A 184 12.97 2.37 4.60
C GLY A 184 12.43 3.80 4.49
N PHE A 185 11.73 4.31 5.50
CA PHE A 185 11.13 5.64 5.48
C PHE A 185 11.22 6.30 6.86
N GLY A 186 11.99 7.36 6.98
CA GLY A 186 12.21 8.11 8.22
C GLY A 186 11.73 9.55 8.13
N LYS A 187 12.00 10.34 9.17
CA LYS A 187 11.54 11.75 9.24
C LYS A 187 12.02 12.61 8.08
N ASP A 188 13.26 12.44 7.65
CA ASP A 188 13.83 13.22 6.54
C ASP A 188 13.20 12.84 5.18
N ASP A 189 12.59 11.67 5.09
CA ASP A 189 11.96 11.20 3.86
C ASP A 189 10.65 11.90 3.54
N HIS A 190 9.98 12.50 4.53
CA HIS A 190 8.79 13.33 4.29
C HIS A 190 9.14 14.55 3.42
N GLU A 191 10.23 15.24 3.77
CA GLU A 191 10.71 16.38 2.98
C GLU A 191 11.26 15.92 1.61
N ARG A 192 12.02 14.83 1.58
CA ARG A 192 12.55 14.24 0.35
C ARG A 192 11.42 13.85 -0.62
N LEU A 193 10.33 13.24 -0.11
CA LEU A 193 9.16 12.89 -0.91
C LEU A 193 8.45 14.14 -1.44
N ALA A 194 8.24 15.15 -0.59
CA ALA A 194 7.62 16.41 -0.99
C ALA A 194 8.43 17.10 -2.10
N ASN A 195 9.75 17.18 -1.93
CA ASN A 195 10.63 17.77 -2.94
C ASN A 195 10.62 16.95 -4.24
N THR A 196 10.60 15.63 -4.18
CA THR A 196 10.50 14.76 -5.36
C THR A 196 9.19 15.01 -6.10
N LEU A 197 8.05 14.92 -5.40
CA LEU A 197 6.72 15.05 -6.01
C LEU A 197 6.44 16.44 -6.58
N CYS A 198 6.98 17.49 -5.98
CA CYS A 198 6.82 18.86 -6.48
C CYS A 198 7.62 19.16 -7.75
N ASN A 199 8.55 18.29 -8.15
CA ASN A 199 9.40 18.48 -9.32
C ASN A 199 9.09 17.50 -10.47
N ILE A 200 8.04 16.67 -10.39
CA ILE A 200 7.67 15.75 -11.46
C ILE A 200 6.99 16.46 -12.63
N GLN A 201 7.07 15.84 -13.81
CA GLN A 201 6.30 16.24 -15.00
C GLN A 201 4.87 15.70 -14.98
N GLY A 202 4.69 14.57 -14.30
CA GLY A 202 3.41 13.89 -14.16
C GLY A 202 2.50 14.51 -13.11
N LYS A 203 1.48 13.75 -12.71
CA LYS A 203 0.53 14.13 -11.66
C LYS A 203 0.67 13.18 -10.47
N PHE A 204 0.28 13.61 -9.28
CA PHE A 204 0.21 12.73 -8.12
C PHE A 204 -1.06 12.91 -7.29
N LEU A 205 -1.41 11.90 -6.54
CA LEU A 205 -2.34 11.94 -5.43
C LEU A 205 -1.63 11.34 -4.21
N LEU A 206 -1.67 12.06 -3.11
CA LEU A 206 -0.99 11.69 -1.89
C LEU A 206 -2.00 11.55 -0.75
N SER A 207 -1.96 10.42 -0.05
CA SER A 207 -2.65 10.20 1.22
C SER A 207 -1.71 10.45 2.38
N TYR A 208 -2.15 11.23 3.37
CA TYR A 208 -1.34 11.52 4.56
C TYR A 208 -2.23 11.79 5.78
N ASN A 209 -1.66 11.72 7.00
CA ASN A 209 -2.30 12.31 8.16
C ASN A 209 -2.26 13.84 8.09
N ASP A 210 -3.34 14.47 8.50
CA ASP A 210 -3.46 15.93 8.52
C ASP A 210 -2.75 16.49 9.75
N CYS A 211 -1.56 17.03 9.55
CA CYS A 211 -0.79 17.71 10.58
C CYS A 211 -0.12 18.98 10.01
N PRO A 212 0.23 19.94 10.85
CA PRO A 212 0.84 21.19 10.41
C PRO A 212 2.09 20.98 9.55
N GLU A 213 2.94 20.04 9.93
CA GLU A 213 4.21 19.75 9.26
C GLU A 213 3.99 19.28 7.82
N ILE A 214 3.03 18.37 7.62
CA ILE A 214 2.69 17.87 6.26
C ILE A 214 2.01 18.96 5.45
N ARG A 215 1.12 19.78 6.06
CA ARG A 215 0.52 20.91 5.36
C ARG A 215 1.56 21.91 4.88
N GLU A 216 2.56 22.23 5.70
CA GLU A 216 3.66 23.15 5.35
C GLU A 216 4.47 22.63 4.15
N LEU A 217 4.80 21.33 4.13
CA LEU A 217 5.54 20.68 3.02
C LEU A 217 4.81 20.79 1.67
N TYR A 218 3.48 20.68 1.69
CA TYR A 218 2.67 20.63 0.46
C TYR A 218 1.87 21.91 0.18
N GLN A 219 1.97 22.96 1.01
CA GLN A 219 1.35 24.26 0.75
C GLN A 219 2.13 25.03 -0.32
N ARG A 220 2.02 24.56 -1.56
CA ARG A 220 2.74 25.12 -2.73
C ARG A 220 1.74 25.44 -3.86
N PRO A 221 2.07 26.37 -4.77
CA PRO A 221 1.22 26.68 -5.94
C PRO A 221 0.94 25.40 -6.75
N GLY A 222 -0.31 25.23 -7.17
CA GLY A 222 -0.74 24.08 -7.98
C GLY A 222 -1.05 22.82 -7.17
N ILE A 223 -0.91 22.83 -5.85
CA ILE A 223 -1.29 21.70 -4.98
C ILE A 223 -2.59 22.03 -4.25
N LEU A 224 -3.59 21.16 -4.40
CA LEU A 224 -4.83 21.22 -3.63
C LEU A 224 -4.73 20.30 -2.42
N ILE A 225 -4.93 20.83 -1.21
CA ILE A 225 -5.00 20.06 0.02
C ILE A 225 -6.47 19.94 0.41
N GLU A 226 -6.98 18.71 0.44
CA GLU A 226 -8.36 18.39 0.79
C GLU A 226 -8.39 17.52 2.04
N GLY A 227 -9.13 17.91 3.07
CA GLY A 227 -9.34 17.11 4.27
C GLY A 227 -10.51 16.15 4.10
N ILE A 228 -10.32 14.86 4.37
CA ILE A 228 -11.41 13.88 4.42
C ILE A 228 -11.55 13.38 5.86
N THR A 229 -12.74 13.56 6.42
CA THR A 229 -13.06 13.07 7.76
C THR A 229 -13.57 11.64 7.69
N ARG A 230 -12.92 10.75 8.41
CA ARG A 230 -13.33 9.34 8.54
C ARG A 230 -13.82 9.05 9.94
N ILE A 231 -14.93 8.29 10.05
CA ILE A 231 -15.37 7.72 11.33
C ILE A 231 -14.47 6.51 11.65
N ASN A 232 -13.74 6.58 12.76
CA ASN A 232 -12.92 5.45 13.20
C ASN A 232 -13.78 4.40 13.89
N ASN A 233 -14.12 3.31 13.17
CA ASN A 233 -14.95 2.22 13.69
C ASN A 233 -14.29 1.40 14.81
N ILE A 234 -12.96 1.51 15.02
CA ILE A 234 -12.24 0.81 16.09
C ILE A 234 -12.49 1.53 17.42
N ALA A 235 -12.48 2.85 17.44
CA ALA A 235 -12.77 3.63 18.64
C ALA A 235 -14.22 3.48 19.12
N GLN A 236 -15.17 3.25 18.21
CA GLN A 236 -16.59 3.00 18.56
C GLN A 236 -16.80 1.68 19.34
N ARG A 237 -15.86 0.72 19.30
CA ARG A 237 -15.96 -0.52 20.08
C ARG A 237 -15.61 -0.33 21.56
N TYR A 238 -14.88 0.72 21.91
CA TYR A 238 -14.40 0.97 23.26
C TYR A 238 -15.01 2.20 23.94
N GLU A 239 -15.48 3.19 23.17
CA GLU A 239 -16.14 4.38 23.67
C GLU A 239 -17.28 4.79 22.71
N GLY A 240 -18.52 4.41 23.04
CA GLY A 240 -19.69 4.80 22.26
C GLY A 240 -19.85 6.33 22.21
N GLY A 241 -19.71 6.92 21.02
CA GLY A 241 -19.97 8.33 20.77
C GLY A 241 -18.75 9.23 20.52
N LYS A 242 -17.51 8.77 20.68
CA LYS A 242 -16.32 9.55 20.25
C LYS A 242 -16.13 9.48 18.74
N GLN A 243 -16.33 10.60 18.09
CA GLN A 243 -15.86 10.85 16.74
C GLN A 243 -14.35 11.17 16.81
N TYR A 244 -13.51 10.21 16.42
CA TYR A 244 -12.13 10.52 16.10
C TYR A 244 -12.09 10.91 14.63
N SER A 245 -11.92 12.19 14.39
CA SER A 245 -11.57 12.70 13.08
C SER A 245 -10.11 12.33 12.85
N GLU A 246 -9.84 11.29 12.05
CA GLU A 246 -8.55 11.16 11.37
C GLU A 246 -8.67 11.97 10.07
N PRO A 247 -8.17 13.19 10.02
CA PRO A 247 -8.13 13.92 8.77
C PRO A 247 -7.13 13.21 7.86
N VAL A 248 -7.63 12.67 6.76
CA VAL A 248 -6.79 12.21 5.67
C VAL A 248 -6.67 13.36 4.70
N SER A 249 -5.51 13.99 4.67
CA SER A 249 -5.23 15.03 3.69
C SER A 249 -4.94 14.42 2.34
N TYR A 250 -5.65 14.87 1.33
CA TYR A 250 -5.35 14.58 -0.07
C TYR A 250 -4.75 15.82 -0.68
N THR A 251 -3.59 15.65 -1.29
CA THR A 251 -2.98 16.70 -2.08
C THR A 251 -3.23 16.38 -3.54
N HIS A 252 -4.06 17.19 -4.20
CA HIS A 252 -4.35 17.06 -5.61
C HIS A 252 -3.53 18.09 -6.39
N LEU A 253 -2.62 17.63 -7.24
CA LEU A 253 -2.04 18.48 -8.26
C LEU A 253 -2.97 18.50 -9.48
N ARG A 254 -3.70 19.60 -9.69
CA ARG A 254 -4.10 20.02 -11.01
C ARG A 254 -3.01 20.94 -11.57
N ALA A 255 -1.95 20.36 -12.14
CA ALA A 255 -1.11 21.12 -13.03
C ALA A 255 -1.82 21.19 -14.39
N HIS A 256 -2.18 22.41 -14.80
CA HIS A 256 -2.72 22.77 -16.12
C HIS A 256 -4.11 22.23 -16.51
N GLU A 257 -5.17 22.70 -15.85
CA GLU A 257 -6.49 22.87 -16.47
C GLU A 257 -7.01 24.29 -16.22
N THR A 258 -6.21 25.30 -16.53
CA THR A 258 -6.64 26.71 -16.49
C THR A 258 -6.89 27.31 -17.88
N ASP A 259 -7.15 26.49 -18.92
CA ASP A 259 -7.50 27.03 -20.23
C ASP A 259 -8.58 26.22 -20.93
N SER A 260 -9.82 26.23 -20.42
CA SER A 260 -10.99 25.98 -21.25
C SER A 260 -12.34 26.23 -20.57
N TYR A 261 -12.52 27.37 -19.90
CA TYR A 261 -13.84 27.94 -19.67
C TYR A 261 -13.72 29.47 -19.75
N LEU A 262 -13.69 29.99 -20.95
CA LEU A 262 -14.18 31.30 -21.36
C LEU A 262 -15.00 31.14 -22.63
#